data_40c4b26157b3cdc4e049a3e4b7512ee3
#
_entry.id   40c4b26157b3cdc4e049a3e4b7512ee3
#
_cell.length_a   1.000
_cell.length_b   1.000
_cell.length_c   1.000
_cell.angle_alpha   90.00
_cell.angle_beta   90.00
_cell.angle_gamma   90.00
#
_symmetry.space_group_name_H-M   'P 1'
#
loop_
_entity.id
_entity.type
_entity.pdbx_description
1 polymer ?
#
loop_
_entity_poly.entity_id
_entity_poly.type
_entity_poly.pdbx_seq_one_letter_code
_entity_poly.pdbx_strand_id
1 'polypeptide(L)'
;MRRGILLGLMILAVPLQAQSRQSVWDGAYTEEQASRGQSLFQQSCARCHGANLAGTFETPPLMGRFIPYWAGTTMDVLFDYVSTAMPLDRPGSLGPTANAAITAFLLKANGFPAGTKEFASTSEAQKNISFDAVRPIPKKKSAKAR
;
A
#
# COMPACT_ATOMS: atom_id res chain seq x y z
N MET A 1 -51.03 -20.63 38.90
CA MET A 1 -50.61 -19.33 38.33
C MET A 1 -49.12 -19.44 37.90
N ARG A 2 -48.86 -19.69 36.63
CA ARG A 2 -47.50 -19.81 36.06
C ARG A 2 -47.14 -18.48 35.37
N ARG A 3 -46.22 -17.72 35.98
CA ARG A 3 -45.68 -16.48 35.36
C ARG A 3 -44.60 -16.87 34.40
N GLY A 4 -44.87 -16.78 33.10
CA GLY A 4 -43.87 -16.93 32.02
C GLY A 4 -43.02 -15.66 31.96
N ILE A 5 -41.70 -15.79 32.15
CA ILE A 5 -40.72 -14.74 31.95
C ILE A 5 -40.36 -14.78 30.47
N LEU A 6 -40.80 -13.76 29.69
CA LEU A 6 -40.34 -13.55 28.33
C LEU A 6 -38.95 -12.86 28.39
N LEU A 7 -37.89 -13.63 28.14
CA LEU A 7 -36.55 -13.06 27.90
C LEU A 7 -36.55 -12.44 26.50
N GLY A 8 -36.63 -11.12 26.44
CA GLY A 8 -36.42 -10.37 25.20
C GLY A 8 -34.96 -10.45 24.76
N LEU A 9 -34.70 -11.10 23.64
CA LEU A 9 -33.40 -11.15 22.99
C LEU A 9 -33.10 -9.79 22.36
N MET A 10 -32.30 -8.96 23.02
CA MET A 10 -31.88 -7.65 22.52
C MET A 10 -30.74 -7.87 21.50
N ILE A 11 -31.05 -7.89 20.20
CA ILE A 11 -30.07 -7.97 19.14
C ILE A 11 -29.36 -6.61 19.06
N LEU A 12 -28.14 -6.54 19.55
CA LEU A 12 -27.25 -5.37 19.37
C LEU A 12 -26.81 -5.34 17.90
N ALA A 13 -27.41 -4.46 17.10
CA ALA A 13 -26.96 -4.17 15.75
C ALA A 13 -25.59 -3.47 15.83
N VAL A 14 -24.50 -4.22 15.57
CA VAL A 14 -23.16 -3.64 15.40
C VAL A 14 -23.17 -2.87 14.08
N PRO A 15 -22.91 -1.55 14.07
CA PRO A 15 -22.86 -0.80 12.82
C PRO A 15 -21.72 -1.34 11.95
N LEU A 16 -22.05 -1.82 10.76
CA LEU A 16 -21.09 -2.17 9.73
C LEU A 16 -20.42 -0.86 9.26
N GLN A 17 -19.28 -0.53 9.83
CA GLN A 17 -18.50 0.62 9.38
C GLN A 17 -17.93 0.28 8.00
N ALA A 18 -18.44 0.93 6.97
CA ALA A 18 -17.83 0.90 5.65
C ALA A 18 -16.41 1.46 5.79
N GLN A 19 -15.41 0.59 5.67
CA GLN A 19 -14.00 1.00 5.66
C GLN A 19 -13.80 1.85 4.42
N SER A 20 -13.56 3.15 4.60
CA SER A 20 -13.18 4.02 3.50
C SER A 20 -11.87 3.52 2.92
N ARG A 21 -11.84 3.26 1.60
CA ARG A 21 -10.62 2.87 0.91
C ARG A 21 -9.59 3.99 1.12
N GLN A 22 -8.42 3.63 1.64
CA GLN A 22 -7.29 4.55 1.80
C GLN A 22 -6.64 4.77 0.44
N SER A 23 -6.26 6.02 0.11
CA SER A 23 -5.42 6.30 -1.04
C SER A 23 -3.93 6.16 -0.68
N VAL A 24 -3.10 5.78 -1.62
CA VAL A 24 -1.64 5.85 -1.47
C VAL A 24 -1.17 7.28 -1.12
N TRP A 25 -1.96 8.30 -1.45
CA TRP A 25 -1.71 9.71 -1.10
C TRP A 25 -2.02 10.06 0.36
N ASP A 26 -2.62 9.16 1.13
CA ASP A 26 -2.92 9.38 2.54
C ASP A 26 -1.77 8.97 3.48
N GLY A 27 -0.60 8.68 2.92
CA GLY A 27 0.59 8.32 3.69
C GLY A 27 0.60 6.84 4.07
N ALA A 28 0.86 5.98 3.09
CA ALA A 28 0.80 4.53 3.24
C ALA A 28 2.07 3.91 3.85
N TYR A 29 3.13 4.68 4.10
CA TYR A 29 4.43 4.20 4.61
C TYR A 29 5.06 5.23 5.55
N THR A 30 6.12 4.87 6.28
CA THR A 30 6.91 5.83 7.08
C THR A 30 8.24 6.17 6.40
N GLU A 31 8.81 7.34 6.73
CA GLU A 31 10.12 7.77 6.21
C GLU A 31 11.24 6.78 6.58
N GLU A 32 11.20 6.24 7.80
CA GLU A 32 12.16 5.26 8.28
C GLU A 32 12.06 3.96 7.48
N GLN A 33 10.84 3.52 7.15
CA GLN A 33 10.63 2.34 6.33
C GLN A 33 11.16 2.56 4.91
N ALA A 34 10.88 3.70 4.30
CA ALA A 34 11.40 4.04 2.98
C ALA A 34 12.92 4.14 2.96
N SER A 35 13.56 4.65 4.02
CA SER A 35 15.02 4.69 4.15
C SER A 35 15.64 3.30 4.22
N ARG A 36 15.04 2.38 4.98
CA ARG A 36 15.46 0.95 4.96
C ARG A 36 15.28 0.35 3.57
N GLY A 37 14.15 0.67 2.92
CA GLY A 37 13.84 0.23 1.56
C GLY A 37 14.84 0.70 0.53
N GLN A 38 15.35 1.94 0.65
CA GLN A 38 16.40 2.47 -0.22
C GLN A 38 17.67 1.62 -0.14
N SER A 39 18.12 1.28 1.07
CA SER A 39 19.30 0.45 1.26
C SER A 39 19.12 -0.95 0.66
N LEU A 40 17.96 -1.55 0.83
CA LEU A 40 17.62 -2.86 0.25
C LEU A 40 17.51 -2.79 -1.28
N PHE A 41 16.95 -1.71 -1.83
CA PHE A 41 16.88 -1.47 -3.26
C PHE A 41 18.27 -1.40 -3.89
N GLN A 42 19.19 -0.66 -3.28
CA GLN A 42 20.58 -0.56 -3.76
C GLN A 42 21.27 -1.93 -3.82
N GLN A 43 21.00 -2.80 -2.88
CA GLN A 43 21.61 -4.13 -2.80
C GLN A 43 20.99 -5.14 -3.79
N SER A 44 19.69 -5.06 -4.04
CA SER A 44 18.94 -6.11 -4.70
C SER A 44 18.33 -5.73 -6.07
N CYS A 45 18.11 -4.45 -6.33
CA CYS A 45 17.34 -3.95 -7.47
C CYS A 45 18.15 -3.03 -8.37
N ALA A 46 19.03 -2.21 -7.79
CA ALA A 46 19.76 -1.16 -8.51
C ALA A 46 20.64 -1.67 -9.64
N ARG A 47 21.11 -2.92 -9.55
CA ARG A 47 21.91 -3.54 -10.60
C ARG A 47 21.18 -3.54 -11.96
N CYS A 48 19.88 -3.73 -11.97
CA CYS A 48 19.08 -3.75 -13.19
C CYS A 48 18.31 -2.43 -13.40
N HIS A 49 17.69 -1.90 -12.34
CA HIS A 49 16.85 -0.70 -12.43
C HIS A 49 17.62 0.62 -12.33
N GLY A 50 18.93 0.57 -12.10
CA GLY A 50 19.77 1.74 -11.87
C GLY A 50 19.61 2.30 -10.44
N ALA A 51 20.68 2.86 -9.88
CA ALA A 51 20.66 3.48 -8.55
C ALA A 51 19.69 4.69 -8.48
N ASN A 52 19.45 5.33 -9.61
CA ASN A 52 18.55 6.46 -9.80
C ASN A 52 17.15 6.06 -10.31
N LEU A 53 16.80 4.77 -10.32
CA LEU A 53 15.53 4.20 -10.80
C LEU A 53 15.21 4.49 -12.28
N ALA A 54 16.20 4.90 -13.07
CA ALA A 54 15.99 5.25 -14.48
C ALA A 54 15.81 4.03 -15.40
N GLY A 55 16.11 2.82 -14.91
CA GLY A 55 16.10 1.62 -15.72
C GLY A 55 17.25 1.59 -16.74
N THR A 56 17.12 0.70 -17.72
CA THR A 56 18.01 0.55 -18.88
C THR A 56 17.14 0.36 -20.12
N PHE A 57 17.77 0.05 -21.27
CA PHE A 57 17.02 -0.30 -22.48
C PHE A 57 16.12 -1.54 -22.29
N GLU A 58 16.58 -2.53 -21.49
CA GLU A 58 15.87 -3.79 -21.25
C GLU A 58 15.07 -3.81 -19.95
N THR A 59 15.38 -2.89 -19.03
CA THR A 59 14.76 -2.85 -17.70
C THR A 59 13.95 -1.57 -17.54
N PRO A 60 12.65 -1.67 -17.23
CA PRO A 60 11.79 -0.48 -17.15
C PRO A 60 12.22 0.48 -16.05
N PRO A 61 12.04 1.79 -16.26
CA PRO A 61 12.24 2.79 -15.21
C PRO A 61 11.20 2.60 -14.10
N LEU A 62 11.63 2.84 -12.86
CA LEU A 62 10.78 2.82 -11.67
C LEU A 62 10.37 4.21 -11.19
N MET A 63 10.57 5.23 -12.05
CA MET A 63 10.08 6.61 -11.90
C MET A 63 9.36 7.05 -13.16
N GLY A 64 8.57 8.11 -13.07
CA GLY A 64 7.82 8.66 -14.19
C GLY A 64 6.74 7.71 -14.72
N ARG A 65 7.10 6.75 -15.55
CA ARG A 65 6.18 5.74 -16.11
C ARG A 65 5.64 4.76 -15.06
N PHE A 66 6.23 4.70 -13.88
CA PHE A 66 5.80 3.86 -12.76
C PHE A 66 4.37 4.18 -12.32
N ILE A 67 4.07 5.46 -12.11
CA ILE A 67 2.72 5.88 -11.65
C ILE A 67 1.63 5.47 -12.65
N PRO A 68 1.68 5.85 -13.95
CA PRO A 68 0.61 5.47 -14.88
C PRO A 68 0.50 3.96 -15.10
N TYR A 69 1.58 3.20 -14.91
CA TYR A 69 1.55 1.75 -15.05
C TYR A 69 0.71 1.07 -13.96
N TRP A 70 0.82 1.54 -12.71
CA TRP A 70 0.12 0.96 -11.57
C TRP A 70 -1.19 1.67 -11.22
N ALA A 71 -1.47 2.83 -11.82
CA ALA A 71 -2.65 3.62 -11.53
C ALA A 71 -3.96 2.84 -11.79
N GLY A 72 -4.91 3.01 -10.89
CA GLY A 72 -6.21 2.33 -10.95
C GLY A 72 -6.21 0.92 -10.35
N THR A 73 -5.05 0.43 -9.88
CA THR A 73 -4.96 -0.82 -9.11
C THR A 73 -5.03 -0.57 -7.60
N THR A 74 -4.85 -1.61 -6.81
CA THR A 74 -4.62 -1.54 -5.37
C THR A 74 -3.18 -1.91 -5.04
N MET A 75 -2.71 -1.49 -3.88
CA MET A 75 -1.30 -1.66 -3.50
C MET A 75 -0.86 -3.11 -3.35
N ASP A 76 -1.78 -4.04 -3.08
CA ASP A 76 -1.49 -5.47 -3.08
C ASP A 76 -1.00 -5.96 -4.44
N VAL A 77 -1.52 -5.43 -5.55
CA VAL A 77 -1.09 -5.83 -6.90
C VAL A 77 0.38 -5.49 -7.14
N LEU A 78 0.80 -4.28 -6.77
CA LEU A 78 2.22 -3.88 -6.84
C LEU A 78 3.07 -4.69 -5.87
N PHE A 79 2.61 -4.86 -4.63
CA PHE A 79 3.33 -5.60 -3.60
C PHE A 79 3.53 -7.06 -3.97
N ASP A 80 2.50 -7.72 -4.50
CA ASP A 80 2.57 -9.11 -4.95
C ASP A 80 3.56 -9.25 -6.11
N TYR A 81 3.52 -8.33 -7.06
CA TYR A 81 4.48 -8.33 -8.17
C TYR A 81 5.92 -8.20 -7.67
N VAL A 82 6.20 -7.24 -6.80
CA VAL A 82 7.54 -7.08 -6.20
C VAL A 82 7.94 -8.32 -5.41
N SER A 83 7.02 -8.90 -4.66
CA SER A 83 7.29 -10.02 -3.76
C SER A 83 7.50 -11.35 -4.47
N THR A 84 6.85 -11.56 -5.62
CA THR A 84 6.85 -12.86 -6.30
C THR A 84 7.71 -12.89 -7.58
N ALA A 85 7.84 -11.75 -8.27
CA ALA A 85 8.55 -11.66 -9.54
C ALA A 85 9.94 -11.02 -9.45
N MET A 86 10.24 -10.31 -8.37
CA MET A 86 11.51 -9.59 -8.20
C MET A 86 12.35 -10.13 -7.03
N PRO A 87 13.69 -10.01 -7.10
CA PRO A 87 14.50 -9.66 -8.27
C PRO A 87 14.40 -10.75 -9.36
N LEU A 88 14.45 -10.35 -10.63
CA LEU A 88 14.20 -11.27 -11.74
C LEU A 88 15.16 -12.48 -11.80
N ASP A 89 16.40 -12.32 -11.33
CA ASP A 89 17.40 -13.40 -11.24
C ASP A 89 17.17 -14.35 -10.06
N ARG A 90 16.34 -13.97 -9.09
CA ARG A 90 15.98 -14.74 -7.89
C ARG A 90 14.56 -14.40 -7.44
N PRO A 91 13.53 -14.70 -8.21
CA PRO A 91 12.16 -14.34 -7.90
C PRO A 91 11.72 -14.83 -6.51
N GLY A 92 11.06 -13.95 -5.74
CA GLY A 92 10.56 -14.29 -4.42
C GLY A 92 11.62 -14.46 -3.32
N SER A 93 12.89 -14.16 -3.58
CA SER A 93 13.98 -14.41 -2.61
C SER A 93 14.03 -13.42 -1.45
N LEU A 94 13.34 -12.28 -1.55
CA LEU A 94 13.27 -11.29 -0.48
C LEU A 94 12.08 -11.60 0.42
N GLY A 95 12.27 -11.46 1.73
CA GLY A 95 11.19 -11.66 2.69
C GLY A 95 10.14 -10.53 2.65
N PRO A 96 8.92 -10.75 3.17
CA PRO A 96 7.82 -9.82 3.06
C PRO A 96 8.12 -8.44 3.68
N THR A 97 8.87 -8.37 4.77
CA THR A 97 9.29 -7.09 5.39
C THR A 97 10.24 -6.30 4.49
N ALA A 98 11.17 -6.98 3.79
CA ALA A 98 12.07 -6.33 2.86
C ALA A 98 11.31 -5.81 1.63
N ASN A 99 10.38 -6.60 1.09
CA ASN A 99 9.52 -6.19 -0.02
C ASN A 99 8.65 -4.97 0.34
N ALA A 100 8.08 -4.94 1.55
CA ALA A 100 7.32 -3.80 2.04
C ALA A 100 8.17 -2.53 2.15
N ALA A 101 9.40 -2.65 2.65
CA ALA A 101 10.32 -1.52 2.74
C ALA A 101 10.75 -1.02 1.35
N ILE A 102 11.06 -1.92 0.41
CA ILE A 102 11.39 -1.56 -0.98
C ILE A 102 10.18 -0.86 -1.64
N THR A 103 8.97 -1.37 -1.45
CA THR A 103 7.75 -0.74 -1.98
C THR A 103 7.56 0.67 -1.39
N ALA A 104 7.80 0.86 -0.10
CA ALA A 104 7.77 2.18 0.55
C ALA A 104 8.79 3.14 -0.06
N PHE A 105 10.00 2.68 -0.37
CA PHE A 105 11.01 3.48 -1.07
C PHE A 105 10.56 3.86 -2.48
N LEU A 106 9.96 2.93 -3.24
CA LEU A 106 9.44 3.24 -4.58
C LEU A 106 8.32 4.28 -4.53
N LEU A 107 7.44 4.22 -3.54
CA LEU A 107 6.41 5.24 -3.32
C LEU A 107 7.04 6.60 -3.03
N LYS A 108 8.01 6.66 -2.11
CA LYS A 108 8.73 7.89 -1.79
C LYS A 108 9.42 8.49 -3.01
N ALA A 109 10.14 7.68 -3.78
CA ALA A 109 10.86 8.11 -4.98
C ALA A 109 9.90 8.67 -6.05
N ASN A 110 8.65 8.21 -6.09
CA ASN A 110 7.61 8.72 -6.99
C ASN A 110 6.76 9.86 -6.38
N GLY A 111 7.16 10.43 -5.23
CA GLY A 111 6.56 11.64 -4.66
C GLY A 111 5.30 11.43 -3.84
N PHE A 112 4.96 10.18 -3.50
CA PHE A 112 3.86 9.93 -2.56
C PHE A 112 4.29 10.32 -1.14
N PRO A 113 3.39 10.88 -0.31
CA PRO A 113 3.73 11.34 1.03
C PRO A 113 3.92 10.17 2.00
N ALA A 114 4.83 10.35 2.94
CA ALA A 114 4.92 9.47 4.10
C ALA A 114 3.76 9.73 5.07
N GLY A 115 3.43 8.70 5.84
CA GLY A 115 2.48 8.73 6.93
C GLY A 115 3.13 8.32 8.25
N THR A 116 2.28 7.92 9.18
CA THR A 116 2.70 7.54 10.56
C THR A 116 2.70 6.04 10.80
N LYS A 117 2.25 5.25 9.83
CA LYS A 117 2.22 3.78 9.91
C LYS A 117 3.06 3.18 8.80
N GLU A 118 3.77 2.12 9.11
CA GLU A 118 4.49 1.37 8.10
C GLU A 118 3.55 0.71 7.10
N PHE A 119 3.98 0.65 5.86
CA PHE A 119 3.37 -0.14 4.81
C PHE A 119 3.41 -1.61 5.23
N ALA A 120 2.25 -2.24 5.29
CA ALA A 120 2.14 -3.60 5.78
C ALA A 120 2.86 -4.61 4.87
N SER A 121 3.37 -5.68 5.45
CA SER A 121 4.13 -6.72 4.74
C SER A 121 3.25 -7.89 4.27
N THR A 122 1.95 -7.66 4.09
CA THR A 122 0.99 -8.66 3.59
C THR A 122 0.08 -8.06 2.53
N SER A 123 -0.21 -8.78 1.46
CA SER A 123 -1.12 -8.38 0.40
C SER A 123 -2.52 -8.07 0.93
N GLU A 124 -3.01 -8.87 1.86
CA GLU A 124 -4.35 -8.67 2.44
C GLU A 124 -4.53 -7.29 3.08
N ALA A 125 -3.52 -6.83 3.82
CA ALA A 125 -3.57 -5.51 4.44
C ALA A 125 -3.56 -4.36 3.42
N GLN A 126 -3.10 -4.63 2.19
CA GLN A 126 -2.89 -3.63 1.15
C GLN A 126 -4.04 -3.53 0.15
N LYS A 127 -4.96 -4.48 0.12
CA LYS A 127 -6.14 -4.50 -0.78
C LYS A 127 -7.03 -3.27 -0.64
N ASN A 128 -7.00 -2.62 0.51
CA ASN A 128 -7.82 -1.44 0.78
C ASN A 128 -7.09 -0.12 0.50
N ILE A 129 -5.86 -0.16 -0.04
CA ILE A 129 -5.10 1.02 -0.43
C ILE A 129 -5.13 1.14 -1.95
N SER A 130 -5.80 2.18 -2.48
CA SER A 130 -5.84 2.45 -3.91
C SER A 130 -4.56 3.12 -4.38
N PHE A 131 -4.04 2.69 -5.54
CA PHE A 131 -2.94 3.35 -6.23
C PHE A 131 -3.52 4.42 -7.19
N ASP A 132 -3.68 5.63 -6.68
CA ASP A 132 -4.25 6.73 -7.45
C ASP A 132 -3.15 7.52 -8.15
N ALA A 133 -3.29 7.77 -9.47
CA ALA A 133 -2.31 8.55 -10.24
C ALA A 133 -2.18 10.01 -9.76
N VAL A 134 -3.26 10.57 -9.27
CA VAL A 134 -3.32 11.94 -8.74
C VAL A 134 -3.93 11.92 -7.34
N ARG A 135 -3.53 12.90 -6.52
CA ARG A 135 -4.10 13.03 -5.17
C ARG A 135 -5.60 13.23 -5.25
N PRO A 136 -6.42 12.37 -4.62
CA PRO A 136 -7.86 12.57 -4.56
C PRO A 136 -8.22 13.86 -3.85
N ILE A 137 -9.21 14.57 -4.36
CA ILE A 137 -9.76 15.75 -3.68
C ILE A 137 -10.46 15.27 -2.41
N PRO A 138 -10.15 15.80 -1.21
CA PRO A 138 -10.81 15.40 0.01
C PRO A 138 -12.32 15.61 -0.09
N LYS A 139 -13.10 14.55 0.06
CA LYS A 139 -14.57 14.68 0.17
C LYS A 139 -14.85 15.52 1.41
N LYS A 140 -15.45 16.71 1.26
CA LYS A 140 -15.96 17.47 2.39
C LYS A 140 -16.82 16.54 3.24
N LYS A 141 -16.44 16.33 4.51
CA LYS A 141 -17.32 15.65 5.45
C LYS A 141 -18.62 16.46 5.45
N SER A 142 -19.72 15.87 5.00
CA SER A 142 -21.03 16.49 5.12
C SER A 142 -21.24 16.77 6.61
N ALA A 143 -21.35 18.04 6.97
CA ALA A 143 -21.70 18.41 8.32
C ALA A 143 -23.06 17.74 8.61
N LYS A 144 -23.06 16.77 9.54
CA LYS A 144 -24.28 16.14 10.00
C LYS A 144 -25.15 17.25 10.58
N ALA A 145 -26.20 17.62 9.88
CA ALA A 145 -27.18 18.58 10.39
C ALA A 145 -27.66 18.07 11.74
N ARG A 146 -27.52 18.94 12.76
CA ARG A 146 -28.05 18.72 14.10
C ARG A 146 -29.57 18.86 14.06
#